data_3b6acf5469ed703998f905d5047b3e9c
#
_entry.id   3b6acf5469ed703998f905d5047b3e9c
#
_cell.length_a   1.000
_cell.length_b   1.000
_cell.length_c   1.000
_cell.angle_alpha   90.00
_cell.angle_beta   90.00
_cell.angle_gamma   90.00
#
_symmetry.space_group_name_H-M   'P 1'
#
loop_
_entity.id
_entity.type
_entity.pdbx_description
1 polymer ?
#
loop_
_entity_poly.entity_id
_entity_poly.type
_entity_poly.pdbx_seq_one_letter_code
_entity_poly.pdbx_strand_id
1 'polypeptide(L)'
;MPNNQFKWGELYSFITGMASTAIARRLQKNFKQQGIEITIEQWSVLYHLWKKDRVSQQELCNATFRDKPSITRLLDNLEKLKLVKRVASPTDRRLNLIVLTDAARKMQDHTMEIASNTLNEALEGVITSDVDRAKIVLQKVYDNLK
;
A
#
# COMPACT_ATOMS: atom_id res chain seq x y z
N MET A 1 0.98 18.87 -29.40
CA MET A 1 0.53 17.75 -28.57
C MET A 1 0.50 16.50 -29.43
N PRO A 2 1.15 15.44 -29.07
CA PRO A 2 0.98 14.20 -29.79
C PRO A 2 -0.48 13.79 -29.67
N ASN A 3 -1.13 13.59 -30.80
CA ASN A 3 -2.49 13.08 -30.88
C ASN A 3 -2.43 11.58 -30.57
N ASN A 4 -2.24 11.24 -29.30
CA ASN A 4 -2.22 9.87 -28.85
C ASN A 4 -3.65 9.34 -28.83
N GLN A 5 -4.14 8.93 -30.00
CA GLN A 5 -5.36 8.14 -30.07
C GLN A 5 -5.01 6.71 -29.66
N PHE A 6 -5.13 6.45 -28.38
CA PHE A 6 -4.97 5.10 -27.86
C PHE A 6 -6.16 4.23 -28.29
N LYS A 7 -5.88 3.04 -28.80
CA LYS A 7 -6.92 2.04 -29.04
C LYS A 7 -7.44 1.50 -27.71
N TRP A 8 -8.73 1.27 -27.63
CA TRP A 8 -9.37 0.81 -26.39
C TRP A 8 -8.66 -0.39 -25.73
N GLY A 9 -8.21 -1.37 -26.49
CA GLY A 9 -7.56 -2.54 -25.93
C GLY A 9 -6.15 -2.28 -25.36
N GLU A 10 -5.49 -1.21 -25.79
CA GLU A 10 -4.12 -0.91 -25.34
C GLU A 10 -4.08 -0.29 -23.94
N LEU A 11 -5.16 0.35 -23.52
CA LEU A 11 -5.24 1.05 -22.24
C LEU A 11 -5.96 0.27 -21.15
N TYR A 12 -6.65 -0.79 -21.52
CA TYR A 12 -7.49 -1.52 -20.58
C TYR A 12 -6.73 -1.96 -19.32
N SER A 13 -5.58 -2.58 -19.49
CA SER A 13 -4.77 -3.05 -18.38
C SER A 13 -4.21 -1.91 -17.52
N PHE A 14 -3.89 -0.79 -18.16
CA PHE A 14 -3.39 0.39 -17.47
C PHE A 14 -4.47 1.06 -16.62
N ILE A 15 -5.67 1.26 -17.19
CA ILE A 15 -6.79 1.91 -16.49
C ILE A 15 -7.36 1.02 -15.39
N THR A 16 -7.48 -0.29 -15.65
CA THR A 16 -8.07 -1.22 -14.68
C THR A 16 -7.10 -1.68 -13.61
N GLY A 17 -5.81 -1.41 -13.78
CA GLY A 17 -4.79 -1.85 -12.83
C GLY A 17 -4.61 -3.36 -12.77
N MET A 18 -4.78 -4.07 -13.88
CA MET A 18 -4.68 -5.54 -13.93
C MET A 18 -3.36 -6.06 -13.35
N ALA A 19 -2.24 -5.46 -13.72
CA ALA A 19 -0.93 -5.88 -13.22
C ALA A 19 -0.83 -5.69 -11.70
N SER A 20 -1.23 -4.54 -11.18
CA SER A 20 -1.20 -4.29 -9.73
C SER A 20 -2.19 -5.21 -8.99
N THR A 21 -3.35 -5.47 -9.56
CA THR A 21 -4.33 -6.42 -8.99
C THR A 21 -3.77 -7.85 -8.96
N ALA A 22 -3.09 -8.28 -10.02
CA ALA A 22 -2.45 -9.61 -10.07
C ALA A 22 -1.35 -9.74 -9.00
N ILE A 23 -0.51 -8.72 -8.85
CA ILE A 23 0.54 -8.67 -7.81
C ILE A 23 -0.10 -8.74 -6.41
N ALA A 24 -1.14 -7.94 -6.17
CA ALA A 24 -1.82 -7.92 -4.88
C ALA A 24 -2.45 -9.28 -4.52
N ARG A 25 -3.08 -9.94 -5.49
CA ARG A 25 -3.66 -11.29 -5.29
C ARG A 25 -2.58 -12.32 -4.98
N ARG A 26 -1.45 -12.28 -5.69
CA ARG A 26 -0.34 -13.19 -5.43
C ARG A 26 0.25 -12.94 -4.05
N LEU A 27 0.46 -11.69 -3.67
CA LEU A 27 0.96 -11.33 -2.35
C LEU A 27 0.00 -11.79 -1.24
N GLN A 28 -1.31 -11.62 -1.44
CA GLN A 28 -2.32 -12.09 -0.48
C GLN A 28 -2.25 -13.61 -0.30
N LYS A 29 -2.08 -14.35 -1.39
CA LYS A 29 -1.90 -15.80 -1.36
C LYS A 29 -0.63 -16.19 -0.60
N ASN A 30 0.47 -15.50 -0.88
CA ASN A 30 1.75 -15.76 -0.23
C ASN A 30 1.71 -15.43 1.27
N PHE A 31 1.03 -14.37 1.68
CA PHE A 31 0.78 -14.08 3.09
C PHE A 31 0.01 -15.22 3.77
N LYS A 32 -1.06 -15.65 3.16
CA LYS A 32 -1.90 -16.73 3.70
C LYS A 32 -1.11 -18.04 3.87
N GLN A 33 -0.26 -18.39 2.90
CA GLN A 33 0.60 -19.56 2.98
C GLN A 33 1.61 -19.50 4.12
N GLN A 34 1.99 -18.29 4.54
CA GLN A 34 2.92 -18.03 5.65
C GLN A 34 2.19 -17.79 6.99
N GLY A 35 0.87 -18.01 7.04
CA GLY A 35 0.08 -17.81 8.25
C GLY A 35 -0.17 -16.34 8.61
N ILE A 36 0.00 -15.43 7.67
CA ILE A 36 -0.26 -14.00 7.85
C ILE A 36 -1.68 -13.69 7.37
N GLU A 37 -2.53 -13.25 8.31
CA GLU A 37 -3.98 -13.08 8.07
C GLU A 37 -4.40 -11.62 7.88
N ILE A 38 -3.50 -10.76 7.42
CA ILE A 38 -3.86 -9.38 7.06
C ILE A 38 -4.12 -9.26 5.57
N THR A 39 -4.97 -8.32 5.19
CA THR A 39 -5.20 -7.99 3.78
C THR A 39 -4.08 -7.09 3.25
N ILE A 40 -3.95 -7.02 1.94
CA ILE A 40 -2.96 -6.14 1.30
C ILE A 40 -3.26 -4.67 1.62
N GLU A 41 -4.53 -4.29 1.71
CA GLU A 41 -4.95 -2.95 2.09
C GLU A 41 -4.52 -2.62 3.53
N GLN A 42 -4.70 -3.56 4.45
CA GLN A 42 -4.22 -3.42 5.83
C GLN A 42 -2.70 -3.32 5.87
N TRP A 43 -2.00 -4.19 5.13
CA TRP A 43 -0.55 -4.16 5.01
C TRP A 43 -0.05 -2.82 4.47
N SER A 44 -0.75 -2.21 3.51
CA SER A 44 -0.37 -0.89 2.97
C SER A 44 -0.39 0.21 4.03
N VAL A 45 -1.34 0.16 4.95
CA VAL A 45 -1.38 1.09 6.09
C VAL A 45 -0.21 0.85 7.04
N LEU A 46 0.05 -0.41 7.38
CA LEU A 46 1.20 -0.77 8.22
C LEU A 46 2.52 -0.35 7.57
N TYR A 47 2.66 -0.51 6.27
CA TYR A 47 3.84 -0.08 5.51
C TYR A 47 4.17 1.40 5.73
N HIS A 48 3.17 2.26 5.67
CA HIS A 48 3.37 3.69 5.92
C HIS A 48 3.71 3.98 7.38
N LEU A 49 3.10 3.26 8.33
CA LEU A 49 3.39 3.39 9.75
C LEU A 49 4.80 2.88 10.10
N TRP A 50 5.30 1.85 9.44
CA TRP A 50 6.69 1.40 9.62
C TRP A 50 7.70 2.44 9.14
N LYS A 51 7.35 3.21 8.12
CA LYS A 51 8.18 4.34 7.67
C LYS A 51 8.13 5.53 8.62
N LYS A 52 6.95 5.85 9.09
CA LYS A 52 6.70 6.96 10.01
C LYS A 52 5.55 6.58 10.92
N ASP A 53 5.88 6.20 12.14
CA ASP A 53 4.91 5.90 13.19
C ASP A 53 4.30 7.20 13.76
N ARG A 54 3.20 7.06 14.49
CA ARG A 54 2.54 8.16 15.19
C ARG A 54 2.09 9.27 14.25
N VAL A 55 1.30 8.91 13.26
CA VAL A 55 0.73 9.85 12.28
C VAL A 55 -0.77 9.99 12.46
N SER A 56 -1.32 11.10 11.98
CA SER A 56 -2.76 11.31 11.96
C SER A 56 -3.44 10.43 10.90
N GLN A 57 -4.74 10.22 11.07
CA GLN A 57 -5.54 9.53 10.05
C GLN A 57 -5.49 10.25 8.70
N GLN A 58 -5.47 11.60 8.70
CA GLN A 58 -5.38 12.38 7.46
C GLN A 58 -4.06 12.14 6.73
N GLU A 59 -2.94 12.03 7.46
CA GLU A 59 -1.65 11.68 6.85
C GLU A 59 -1.70 10.31 6.18
N LEU A 60 -2.39 9.34 6.76
CA LEU A 60 -2.57 8.01 6.14
C LEU A 60 -3.46 8.07 4.90
N CYS A 61 -4.54 8.87 4.91
CA CYS A 61 -5.36 9.10 3.72
C CYS A 61 -4.50 9.64 2.57
N ASN A 62 -3.69 10.63 2.83
CA ASN A 62 -2.81 11.24 1.82
C ASN A 62 -1.75 10.25 1.33
N ALA A 63 -1.10 9.52 2.23
CA ALA A 63 -0.04 8.57 1.89
C ALA A 63 -0.53 7.36 1.08
N THR A 64 -1.76 6.92 1.32
CA THR A 64 -2.35 5.76 0.64
C THR A 64 -3.25 6.14 -0.54
N PHE A 65 -3.48 7.42 -0.77
CA PHE A 65 -4.43 7.92 -1.76
C PHE A 65 -5.82 7.30 -1.57
N ARG A 66 -6.27 7.23 -0.32
CA ARG A 66 -7.58 6.68 0.07
C ARG A 66 -8.42 7.75 0.77
N ASP A 67 -9.73 7.61 0.64
CA ASP A 67 -10.67 8.48 1.35
C ASP A 67 -10.75 8.15 2.85
N LYS A 68 -11.32 9.07 3.60
CA LYS A 68 -11.45 8.95 5.06
C LYS A 68 -12.28 7.72 5.48
N PRO A 69 -13.44 7.40 4.88
CA PRO A 69 -14.19 6.20 5.26
C PRO A 69 -13.41 4.90 5.05
N SER A 70 -12.66 4.79 3.95
CA SER A 70 -11.82 3.62 3.67
C SER A 70 -10.72 3.44 4.71
N ILE A 71 -10.01 4.51 5.05
CA ILE A 71 -8.98 4.47 6.09
C ILE A 71 -9.57 4.18 7.46
N THR A 72 -10.70 4.80 7.82
CA THR A 72 -11.38 4.52 9.10
C THR A 72 -11.67 3.04 9.24
N ARG A 73 -12.22 2.41 8.22
CA ARG A 73 -12.53 0.97 8.23
C ARG A 73 -11.27 0.11 8.36
N LEU A 74 -10.21 0.45 7.63
CA LEU A 74 -8.94 -0.29 7.72
C LEU A 74 -8.33 -0.17 9.12
N LEU A 75 -8.37 1.03 9.70
CA LEU A 75 -7.84 1.26 11.05
C LEU A 75 -8.69 0.56 12.12
N ASP A 76 -10.02 0.55 11.99
CA ASP A 76 -10.89 -0.18 12.91
C ASP A 76 -10.55 -1.68 12.91
N ASN A 77 -10.33 -2.26 11.73
CA ASN A 77 -9.95 -3.66 11.61
C ASN A 77 -8.54 -3.94 12.16
N LEU A 78 -7.58 -3.06 11.88
CA LEU A 78 -6.21 -3.19 12.42
C LEU A 78 -6.18 -3.03 13.95
N GLU A 79 -7.03 -2.19 14.51
CA GLU A 79 -7.17 -2.04 15.96
C GLU A 79 -7.77 -3.30 16.59
N LYS A 80 -8.78 -3.91 15.97
CA LYS A 80 -9.34 -5.20 16.40
C LYS A 80 -8.30 -6.32 16.37
N LEU A 81 -7.41 -6.31 15.39
CA LEU A 81 -6.29 -7.24 15.29
C LEU A 81 -5.14 -6.91 16.24
N LYS A 82 -5.25 -5.84 17.02
CA LYS A 82 -4.23 -5.35 17.95
C LYS A 82 -2.89 -5.02 17.27
N LEU A 83 -2.96 -4.51 16.05
CA LEU A 83 -1.79 -4.11 15.28
C LEU A 83 -1.55 -2.60 15.32
N VAL A 84 -2.61 -1.81 15.55
CA VAL A 84 -2.50 -0.36 15.76
C VAL A 84 -3.32 0.06 16.98
N LYS A 85 -3.00 1.25 17.49
CA LYS A 85 -3.75 1.93 18.55
C LYS A 85 -4.02 3.37 18.10
N ARG A 86 -5.16 3.91 18.54
CA ARG A 86 -5.43 5.34 18.47
C ARG A 86 -5.06 5.95 19.81
N VAL A 87 -4.18 6.95 19.79
CA VAL A 87 -3.77 7.69 20.98
C VAL A 87 -4.05 9.18 20.79
N ALA A 88 -4.41 9.89 21.86
CA ALA A 88 -4.60 11.32 21.79
C ALA A 88 -3.30 12.02 21.41
N SER A 89 -3.38 13.01 20.52
CA SER A 89 -2.23 13.85 20.19
C SER A 89 -1.82 14.67 21.42
N PRO A 90 -0.53 14.72 21.78
CA PRO A 90 -0.07 15.56 22.90
C PRO A 90 -0.18 17.07 22.63
N THR A 91 -0.30 17.47 21.36
CA THR A 91 -0.35 18.89 20.93
C THR A 91 -1.73 19.36 20.50
N ASP A 92 -2.62 18.45 20.10
CA ASP A 92 -3.98 18.78 19.68
C ASP A 92 -4.97 17.67 20.12
N ARG A 93 -5.81 18.01 21.11
CA ARG A 93 -6.81 17.08 21.67
C ARG A 93 -7.88 16.64 20.67
N ARG A 94 -8.02 17.35 19.54
CA ARG A 94 -8.99 17.02 18.48
C ARG A 94 -8.49 15.90 17.56
N LEU A 95 -7.20 15.59 17.60
CA LEU A 95 -6.55 14.62 16.73
C LEU A 95 -6.14 13.38 17.50
N ASN A 96 -6.42 12.23 16.92
CA ASN A 96 -5.82 10.97 17.32
C ASN A 96 -4.62 10.66 16.42
N LEU A 97 -3.57 10.17 17.03
CA LEU A 97 -2.44 9.59 16.32
C LEU A 97 -2.63 8.09 16.23
N ILE A 98 -2.27 7.54 15.08
CA ILE A 98 -2.23 6.11 14.84
C ILE A 98 -0.83 5.60 15.17
N VAL A 99 -0.74 4.60 16.02
CA VAL A 99 0.52 4.09 16.57
C VAL A 99 0.58 2.59 16.38
N LEU A 100 1.74 2.10 15.95
CA LEU A 100 2.01 0.66 15.84
C LEU A 100 2.09 0.02 17.23
N THR A 101 1.58 -1.20 17.34
CA THR A 101 1.85 -2.07 18.49
C THR A 101 3.15 -2.83 18.29
N ASP A 102 3.66 -3.46 19.35
CA ASP A 102 4.85 -4.31 19.25
C ASP A 102 4.61 -5.51 18.32
N ALA A 103 3.40 -6.07 18.33
CA ALA A 103 3.03 -7.15 17.42
C ALA A 103 3.15 -6.71 15.95
N ALA A 104 2.70 -5.51 15.61
CA ALA A 104 2.83 -4.95 14.26
C ALA A 104 4.29 -4.70 13.88
N ARG A 105 5.11 -4.20 14.79
CA ARG A 105 6.55 -4.00 14.53
C ARG A 105 7.27 -5.31 14.22
N LYS A 106 6.92 -6.38 14.91
CA LYS A 106 7.51 -7.71 14.69
C LYS A 106 7.15 -8.31 13.34
N MET A 107 6.06 -7.88 12.71
CA MET A 107 5.63 -8.35 11.40
C MET A 107 6.37 -7.70 10.24
N GLN A 108 7.06 -6.60 10.47
CA GLN A 108 7.66 -5.78 9.39
C GLN A 108 8.59 -6.59 8.50
N ASP A 109 9.65 -7.14 9.07
CA ASP A 109 10.70 -7.79 8.28
C ASP A 109 10.17 -9.00 7.51
N HIS A 110 9.36 -9.83 8.15
CA HIS A 110 8.81 -11.02 7.52
C HIS A 110 7.85 -10.68 6.37
N THR A 111 6.94 -9.74 6.58
CA THR A 111 6.00 -9.33 5.52
C THR A 111 6.70 -8.61 4.38
N MET A 112 7.71 -7.80 4.68
CA MET A 112 8.52 -7.13 3.65
C MET A 112 9.33 -8.14 2.82
N GLU A 113 9.85 -9.18 3.42
CA GLU A 113 10.53 -10.27 2.71
C GLU A 113 9.58 -10.99 1.75
N ILE A 114 8.38 -11.35 2.22
CA ILE A 114 7.35 -11.98 1.37
C ILE A 114 6.96 -11.05 0.21
N ALA A 115 6.77 -9.77 0.47
CA ALA A 115 6.44 -8.78 -0.55
C ALA A 115 7.56 -8.62 -1.58
N SER A 116 8.81 -8.58 -1.14
CA SER A 116 9.98 -8.51 -2.01
C SER A 116 10.09 -9.74 -2.91
N ASN A 117 9.92 -10.92 -2.36
CA ASN A 117 9.94 -12.18 -3.13
C ASN A 117 8.79 -12.25 -4.13
N THR A 118 7.60 -11.80 -3.75
CA THR A 118 6.45 -11.72 -4.65
C THR A 118 6.71 -10.76 -5.81
N LEU A 119 7.31 -9.63 -5.54
CA LEU A 119 7.64 -8.66 -6.59
C LEU A 119 8.74 -9.19 -7.52
N ASN A 120 9.74 -9.89 -6.99
CA ASN A 120 10.76 -10.56 -7.81
C ASN A 120 10.13 -11.60 -8.74
N GLU A 121 9.19 -12.37 -8.26
CA GLU A 121 8.41 -13.32 -9.09
C GLU A 121 7.63 -12.58 -10.19
N ALA A 122 6.97 -11.49 -9.84
CA ALA A 122 6.19 -10.68 -10.79
C ALA A 122 7.05 -10.04 -11.88
N LEU A 123 8.30 -9.72 -11.57
CA LEU A 123 9.22 -9.05 -12.47
C LEU A 123 10.17 -10.02 -13.18
N GLU A 124 9.94 -11.33 -13.09
CA GLU A 124 10.75 -12.33 -13.79
C GLU A 124 10.76 -12.05 -15.29
N GLY A 125 11.96 -12.00 -15.89
CA GLY A 125 12.13 -11.70 -17.31
C GLY A 125 12.03 -10.22 -17.66
N VAL A 126 11.78 -9.34 -16.71
CA VAL A 126 11.73 -7.89 -16.94
C VAL A 126 13.09 -7.27 -16.64
N ILE A 127 13.62 -6.48 -17.59
CA ILE A 127 14.92 -5.82 -17.45
C ILE A 127 14.84 -4.72 -16.39
N THR A 128 15.86 -4.62 -15.53
CA THR A 128 15.92 -3.63 -14.44
C THR A 128 15.71 -2.20 -14.92
N SER A 129 16.30 -1.82 -16.07
CA SER A 129 16.10 -0.48 -16.63
C SER A 129 14.64 -0.19 -17.01
N ASP A 130 13.90 -1.19 -17.44
CA ASP A 130 12.47 -1.06 -17.77
C ASP A 130 11.64 -0.91 -16.49
N VAL A 131 12.00 -1.61 -15.43
CA VAL A 131 11.37 -1.44 -14.10
C VAL A 131 11.56 0.00 -13.60
N ASP A 132 12.78 0.54 -13.71
CA ASP A 132 13.08 1.90 -13.28
C ASP A 132 12.31 2.94 -14.10
N ARG A 133 12.20 2.74 -15.42
CA ARG A 133 11.36 3.59 -16.28
C ARG A 133 9.88 3.51 -15.89
N ALA A 134 9.37 2.31 -15.62
CA ALA A 134 7.98 2.12 -15.21
C ALA A 134 7.68 2.86 -13.90
N LYS A 135 8.59 2.82 -12.92
CA LYS A 135 8.45 3.59 -11.67
C LYS A 135 8.32 5.09 -11.94
N ILE A 136 9.19 5.63 -12.80
CA ILE A 136 9.17 7.05 -13.16
C ILE A 136 7.85 7.42 -13.84
N VAL A 137 7.40 6.60 -14.79
CA VAL A 137 6.13 6.83 -15.51
C VAL A 137 4.94 6.80 -14.56
N LEU A 138 4.84 5.79 -13.70
CA LEU A 138 3.75 5.67 -12.74
C LEU A 138 3.73 6.84 -11.75
N GLN A 139 4.90 7.26 -11.28
CA GLN A 139 5.00 8.43 -10.41
C GLN A 139 4.52 9.70 -11.10
N LYS A 140 4.91 9.90 -12.35
CA LYS A 140 4.47 11.06 -13.14
C LYS A 140 2.96 11.07 -13.37
N VAL A 141 2.37 9.90 -13.65
CA VAL A 141 0.91 9.75 -13.78
C VAL A 141 0.21 10.15 -12.49
N TYR A 142 0.68 9.64 -11.36
CA TYR A 142 0.14 10.01 -10.05
C TYR A 142 0.27 11.53 -9.78
N ASP A 143 1.45 12.10 -10.03
CA ASP A 143 1.71 13.52 -9.80
C ASP A 143 0.83 14.43 -10.65
N ASN A 144 0.47 13.99 -11.86
CA ASN A 144 -0.43 14.75 -12.73
C ASN A 144 -1.87 14.79 -12.22
N LEU A 145 -2.28 13.80 -11.43
CA LEU A 145 -3.69 13.60 -11.05
C LEU A 145 -3.97 13.83 -9.55
N LYS A 146 -2.93 13.89 -8.72
CA LYS A 146 -3.08 14.11 -7.27
C LYS A 146 -3.57 15.51 -6.92
#